data_2b7ce9b216e586aa2db02c49a22ace06
#
_entry.id   2b7ce9b216e586aa2db02c49a22ace06
#
_cell.length_a   1.000
_cell.length_b   1.000
_cell.length_c   1.000
_cell.angle_alpha   90.00
_cell.angle_beta   90.00
_cell.angle_gamma   90.00
#
_symmetry.space_group_name_H-M   'P 1'
#
loop_
_entity.id
_entity.type
_entity.pdbx_description
1 polymer ?
#
loop_
_entity_poly.entity_id
_entity_poly.type
_entity_poly.pdbx_seq_one_letter_code
_entity_poly.pdbx_strand_id
1 'polypeptide(L)'
;IGIIILIHEAGHFYCAKKAGILCHEFSIGMGPVLWQKRKGETMISIRAIPIGGYVAMADSTVEQILINEGETIGINLEDGSVKELVLDQNLDADFRGVVKHIELLGVHGEGLEVTLEIDGEDKTYPILRDAFLVSSPKDRMQITPYDRSFDSKKISQRFITISAGVIMNFVLSIVLYLIISFV
;
A
#
# COMPACT_ATOMS: atom_id res chain seq x y z
N ILE A 1 13.05 1.19 24.44
CA ILE A 1 12.28 0.20 23.67
C ILE A 1 11.81 0.84 22.35
N GLY A 2 11.14 2.00 22.35
CA GLY A 2 10.58 2.61 21.14
C GLY A 2 11.61 2.89 20.03
N ILE A 3 12.82 3.31 20.35
CA ILE A 3 13.89 3.57 19.36
C ILE A 3 14.33 2.26 18.68
N ILE A 4 14.43 1.17 19.42
CA ILE A 4 14.83 -0.15 18.90
C ILE A 4 13.78 -0.63 17.90
N ILE A 5 12.51 -0.48 18.23
CA ILE A 5 11.40 -0.85 17.36
C ILE A 5 11.38 0.04 16.12
N LEU A 6 11.54 1.35 16.28
CA LEU A 6 11.57 2.28 15.16
C LEU A 6 12.68 1.94 14.15
N ILE A 7 13.87 1.61 14.65
CA ILE A 7 15.03 1.25 13.80
C ILE A 7 14.76 -0.10 13.12
N HIS A 8 14.13 -1.04 13.80
CA HIS A 8 13.72 -2.32 13.25
C HIS A 8 12.77 -2.14 12.07
N GLU A 9 11.66 -1.41 12.28
CA GLU A 9 10.66 -1.15 11.24
C GLU A 9 11.23 -0.30 10.09
N ALA A 10 12.11 0.66 10.41
CA ALA A 10 12.80 1.45 9.39
C ALA A 10 13.70 0.58 8.48
N GLY A 11 14.29 -0.48 9.02
CA GLY A 11 15.04 -1.48 8.26
C GLY A 11 14.17 -2.17 7.21
N HIS A 12 13.02 -2.69 7.62
CA HIS A 12 12.04 -3.31 6.72
C HIS A 12 11.57 -2.33 5.66
N PHE A 13 11.18 -1.13 6.07
CA PHE A 13 10.71 -0.08 5.17
C PHE A 13 11.76 0.31 4.13
N TYR A 14 13.01 0.55 4.54
CA TYR A 14 14.09 0.91 3.63
C TYR A 14 14.36 -0.18 2.60
N CYS A 15 14.46 -1.44 3.02
CA CYS A 15 14.71 -2.56 2.12
C CYS A 15 13.53 -2.82 1.18
N ALA A 16 12.30 -2.72 1.65
CA ALA A 16 11.10 -2.81 0.82
C ALA A 16 11.09 -1.75 -0.29
N LYS A 17 11.30 -0.48 0.09
CA LYS A 17 11.38 0.64 -0.89
C LYS A 17 12.51 0.45 -1.90
N LYS A 18 13.66 -0.01 -1.46
CA LYS A 18 14.81 -0.30 -2.34
C LYS A 18 14.54 -1.47 -3.30
N ALA A 19 13.74 -2.43 -2.87
CA ALA A 19 13.28 -3.53 -3.72
C ALA A 19 12.14 -3.13 -4.68
N GLY A 20 11.63 -1.88 -4.59
CA GLY A 20 10.51 -1.38 -5.38
C GLY A 20 9.17 -1.94 -4.92
N ILE A 21 9.05 -2.36 -3.66
CA ILE A 21 7.79 -2.79 -3.05
C ILE A 21 7.01 -1.54 -2.64
N LEU A 22 5.72 -1.50 -2.98
CA LEU A 22 4.83 -0.46 -2.50
C LEU A 22 4.59 -0.67 -1.00
N CYS A 23 4.76 0.38 -0.22
CA CYS A 23 4.47 0.38 1.21
C CYS A 23 3.29 1.33 1.44
N HIS A 24 2.15 0.79 1.82
CA HIS A 24 0.93 1.56 2.08
C HIS A 24 1.06 2.40 3.34
N GLU A 25 1.60 1.81 4.41
CA GLU A 25 1.76 2.50 5.69
C GLU A 25 3.09 2.13 6.36
N PHE A 26 3.69 3.14 7.00
CA PHE A 26 4.76 3.00 7.96
C PHE A 26 4.26 3.54 9.30
N SER A 27 4.05 2.67 10.28
CA SER A 27 3.46 3.02 11.57
C SER A 27 4.45 2.89 12.71
N ILE A 28 4.50 3.93 13.55
CA ILE A 28 5.19 3.92 14.84
C ILE A 28 4.14 3.74 15.93
N GLY A 29 4.23 2.63 16.68
CA GLY A 29 3.22 2.26 17.66
C GLY A 29 2.07 1.47 17.08
N MET A 30 1.10 1.17 17.93
CA MET A 30 -0.12 0.42 17.65
C MET A 30 -1.36 1.15 18.20
N GLY A 31 -2.57 0.65 17.85
CA GLY A 31 -3.83 1.19 18.33
C GLY A 31 -4.32 2.41 17.54
N PRO A 32 -5.14 3.29 18.15
CA PRO A 32 -5.71 4.45 17.47
C PRO A 32 -4.66 5.41 16.93
N VAL A 33 -4.93 5.97 15.75
CA VAL A 33 -4.04 6.95 15.11
C VAL A 33 -4.10 8.28 15.85
N LEU A 34 -2.96 8.77 16.31
CA LEU A 34 -2.82 10.11 16.90
C LEU A 34 -2.46 11.14 15.83
N TRP A 35 -1.59 10.77 14.92
CA TRP A 35 -1.16 11.62 13.82
C TRP A 35 -0.85 10.77 12.60
N GLN A 36 -1.20 11.27 11.41
CA GLN A 36 -0.84 10.65 10.14
C GLN A 36 -0.60 11.70 9.07
N LYS A 37 0.31 11.40 8.18
CA LYS A 37 0.61 12.22 7.01
C LYS A 37 1.07 11.35 5.85
N ARG A 38 0.50 11.58 4.67
CA ARG A 38 0.96 10.93 3.43
C ARG A 38 2.24 11.59 2.93
N LYS A 39 3.24 10.76 2.63
CA LYS A 39 4.49 11.18 2.00
C LYS A 39 4.71 10.34 0.73
N GLY A 40 4.37 10.93 -0.42
CA GLY A 40 4.31 10.19 -1.66
C GLY A 40 3.21 9.12 -1.58
N GLU A 41 3.56 7.89 -1.86
CA GLU A 41 2.66 6.73 -1.84
C GLU A 41 2.44 6.13 -0.44
N THR A 42 3.28 6.48 0.55
CA THR A 42 3.25 5.87 1.88
C THR A 42 2.57 6.77 2.90
N MET A 43 1.64 6.24 3.68
CA MET A 43 1.10 6.88 4.87
C MET A 43 2.07 6.68 6.05
N ILE A 44 2.53 7.77 6.64
CA ILE A 44 3.32 7.73 7.88
C ILE A 44 2.38 8.03 9.03
N SER A 45 2.32 7.15 10.02
CA SER A 45 1.43 7.29 11.17
C SER A 45 2.15 7.14 12.51
N ILE A 46 1.65 7.85 13.51
CA ILE A 46 2.02 7.70 14.92
C ILE A 46 0.75 7.29 15.66
N ARG A 47 0.85 6.19 16.41
CA ARG A 47 -0.29 5.57 17.10
C ARG A 47 -0.15 5.67 18.60
N ALA A 48 -1.26 5.55 19.32
CA ALA A 48 -1.38 5.86 20.74
C ALA A 48 -0.54 4.95 21.66
N ILE A 49 -0.33 3.71 21.27
CA ILE A 49 0.40 2.73 22.08
C ILE A 49 1.83 2.65 21.56
N PRO A 50 2.85 3.17 22.28
CA PRO A 50 4.23 3.22 21.78
C PRO A 50 4.97 1.88 21.92
N ILE A 51 4.25 0.80 21.74
CA ILE A 51 4.78 -0.57 21.74
C ILE A 51 4.54 -1.16 20.36
N GLY A 52 5.60 -1.54 19.66
CA GLY A 52 5.51 -2.05 18.30
C GLY A 52 5.53 -0.96 17.24
N GLY A 53 5.29 -1.37 16.04
CA GLY A 53 5.20 -0.63 14.81
C GLY A 53 4.93 -1.63 13.70
N TYR A 54 4.74 -1.17 12.48
CA TYR A 54 4.65 -2.04 11.33
C TYR A 54 4.92 -1.30 10.02
N VAL A 55 5.27 -2.07 9.02
CA VAL A 55 5.32 -1.64 7.62
C VAL A 55 4.27 -2.45 6.85
N ALA A 56 3.20 -1.79 6.42
CA ALA A 56 2.21 -2.41 5.54
C ALA A 56 2.77 -2.44 4.11
N MET A 57 3.38 -3.55 3.73
CA MET A 57 3.84 -3.81 2.37
C MET A 57 2.67 -4.33 1.54
N ALA A 58 2.61 -3.92 0.29
CA ALA A 58 1.61 -4.41 -0.63
C ALA A 58 1.80 -5.88 -0.96
N ASP A 59 0.70 -6.61 -0.96
CA ASP A 59 0.60 -8.03 -1.27
C ASP A 59 -0.44 -8.23 -2.37
N SER A 60 -0.12 -9.03 -3.37
CA SER A 60 -1.00 -9.29 -4.52
C SER A 60 -2.33 -9.95 -4.13
N THR A 61 -2.38 -10.62 -2.99
CA THR A 61 -3.59 -11.35 -2.55
C THR A 61 -4.66 -10.42 -1.98
N VAL A 62 -4.25 -9.31 -1.35
CA VAL A 62 -5.20 -8.43 -0.64
C VAL A 62 -6.04 -7.60 -1.61
N GLU A 63 -5.47 -7.19 -2.74
CA GLU A 63 -6.13 -6.27 -3.67
C GLU A 63 -7.18 -6.94 -4.56
N GLN A 64 -7.03 -8.22 -4.86
CA GLN A 64 -8.03 -8.99 -5.63
C GLN A 64 -9.36 -9.19 -4.87
N ILE A 65 -9.35 -9.06 -3.55
CA ILE A 65 -10.53 -9.35 -2.71
C ILE A 65 -11.40 -8.10 -2.50
N LEU A 66 -10.92 -6.92 -2.84
CA LEU A 66 -11.56 -5.65 -2.45
C LEU A 66 -12.72 -5.24 -3.34
N ILE A 67 -12.77 -5.71 -4.58
CA ILE A 67 -13.87 -5.43 -5.52
C ILE A 67 -14.25 -6.72 -6.23
N ASN A 68 -15.53 -7.07 -6.14
CA ASN A 68 -16.07 -8.25 -6.81
C ASN A 68 -16.90 -7.85 -8.04
N GLU A 69 -16.95 -8.75 -9.03
CA GLU A 69 -17.87 -8.61 -10.13
C GLU A 69 -19.33 -8.60 -9.62
N GLY A 70 -20.13 -7.72 -10.17
CA GLY A 70 -21.51 -7.49 -9.73
C GLY A 70 -21.68 -6.40 -8.65
N GLU A 71 -20.58 -5.90 -8.06
CA GLU A 71 -20.66 -4.76 -7.13
C GLU A 71 -20.82 -3.44 -7.88
N THR A 72 -21.52 -2.48 -7.26
CA THR A 72 -21.64 -1.12 -7.79
C THR A 72 -20.55 -0.24 -7.21
N ILE A 73 -19.68 0.27 -8.07
CA ILE A 73 -18.62 1.21 -7.69
C ILE A 73 -18.73 2.52 -8.46
N GLY A 74 -18.09 3.56 -7.93
CA GLY A 74 -17.85 4.81 -8.66
C GLY A 74 -16.43 4.85 -9.22
N ILE A 75 -16.23 5.63 -10.27
CA ILE A 75 -14.91 5.96 -10.80
C ILE A 75 -14.76 7.47 -10.98
N ASN A 76 -13.57 7.98 -10.68
CA ASN A 76 -13.14 9.33 -11.03
C ASN A 76 -12.04 9.24 -12.07
N LEU A 77 -12.17 10.01 -13.14
CA LEU A 77 -11.25 9.98 -14.28
C LEU A 77 -10.24 11.11 -14.22
N GLU A 78 -9.03 10.84 -14.67
CA GLU A 78 -8.00 11.82 -15.01
C GLU A 78 -7.46 11.47 -16.41
N ASP A 79 -7.61 12.39 -17.35
CA ASP A 79 -7.19 12.21 -18.75
C ASP A 79 -7.75 10.91 -19.41
N GLY A 80 -9.01 10.55 -19.09
CA GLY A 80 -9.68 9.37 -19.63
C GLY A 80 -9.30 8.04 -18.99
N SER A 81 -8.45 8.06 -17.97
CA SER A 81 -8.06 6.88 -17.18
C SER A 81 -8.58 7.00 -15.76
N VAL A 82 -8.87 5.86 -15.14
CA VAL A 82 -9.37 5.83 -13.75
C VAL A 82 -8.25 6.21 -12.79
N LYS A 83 -8.47 7.28 -12.03
CA LYS A 83 -7.60 7.74 -10.95
C LYS A 83 -8.07 7.28 -9.59
N GLU A 84 -9.37 7.14 -9.39
CA GLU A 84 -9.96 6.67 -8.15
C GLU A 84 -11.08 5.68 -8.42
N LEU A 85 -11.08 4.58 -7.67
CA LEU A 85 -12.14 3.59 -7.57
C LEU A 85 -12.87 3.86 -6.25
N VAL A 86 -14.11 4.31 -6.33
CA VAL A 86 -14.89 4.78 -5.16
C VAL A 86 -15.87 3.69 -4.73
N LEU A 87 -15.61 3.06 -3.60
CA LEU A 87 -16.43 1.98 -3.05
C LEU A 87 -17.62 2.50 -2.26
N ASP A 88 -17.46 3.63 -1.56
CA ASP A 88 -18.53 4.24 -0.78
C ASP A 88 -19.54 4.90 -1.72
N GLN A 89 -20.79 4.44 -1.65
CA GLN A 89 -21.87 4.96 -2.49
C GLN A 89 -22.28 6.40 -2.16
N ASN A 90 -21.88 6.92 -0.99
CA ASN A 90 -22.19 8.28 -0.55
C ASN A 90 -21.16 9.32 -1.01
N LEU A 91 -20.03 8.89 -1.58
CA LEU A 91 -19.02 9.79 -2.12
C LEU A 91 -19.32 10.15 -3.58
N ASP A 92 -18.94 11.35 -3.98
CA ASP A 92 -19.07 11.79 -5.37
C ASP A 92 -18.16 10.94 -6.28
N ALA A 93 -18.66 10.65 -7.48
CA ALA A 93 -17.93 9.97 -8.54
C ALA A 93 -18.38 10.49 -9.91
N ASP A 94 -17.46 10.56 -10.89
CA ASP A 94 -17.76 11.00 -12.24
C ASP A 94 -18.74 10.05 -12.93
N PHE A 95 -18.55 8.75 -12.73
CA PHE A 95 -19.44 7.69 -13.22
C PHE A 95 -19.64 6.62 -12.15
N ARG A 96 -20.81 5.97 -12.19
CA ARG A 96 -21.13 4.80 -11.37
C ARG A 96 -21.66 3.69 -12.25
N GLY A 97 -21.27 2.47 -11.93
CA GLY A 97 -21.75 1.31 -12.68
C GLY A 97 -21.52 0.02 -11.93
N VAL A 98 -22.06 -1.06 -12.47
CA VAL A 98 -21.87 -2.41 -11.95
C VAL A 98 -20.59 -3.00 -12.58
N VAL A 99 -19.71 -3.52 -11.77
CA VAL A 99 -18.46 -4.14 -12.23
C VAL A 99 -18.77 -5.42 -13.00
N LYS A 100 -18.39 -5.47 -14.27
CA LYS A 100 -18.45 -6.67 -15.13
C LYS A 100 -17.11 -7.38 -15.15
N HIS A 101 -16.03 -6.62 -15.15
CA HIS A 101 -14.67 -7.15 -15.13
C HIS A 101 -13.74 -6.11 -14.50
N ILE A 102 -12.75 -6.57 -13.74
CA ILE A 102 -11.73 -5.71 -13.16
C ILE A 102 -10.38 -6.42 -13.08
N GLU A 103 -9.34 -5.75 -13.58
CA GLU A 103 -7.95 -6.21 -13.48
C GLU A 103 -7.10 -5.13 -12.79
N LEU A 104 -6.72 -5.39 -11.54
CA LEU A 104 -5.96 -4.44 -10.70
C LEU A 104 -4.48 -4.81 -10.59
N LEU A 105 -4.10 -6.04 -10.93
CA LEU A 105 -2.73 -6.52 -10.73
C LEU A 105 -1.86 -6.38 -11.97
N GLY A 106 -2.43 -6.60 -13.18
CA GLY A 106 -1.67 -6.64 -14.42
C GLY A 106 -0.64 -7.76 -14.42
N VAL A 107 -1.02 -8.94 -13.96
CA VAL A 107 -0.18 -10.15 -13.99
C VAL A 107 0.06 -10.52 -15.46
N HIS A 108 1.30 -10.83 -15.82
CA HIS A 108 1.73 -11.12 -17.20
C HIS A 108 1.80 -9.92 -18.16
N GLY A 109 1.74 -8.68 -17.64
CA GLY A 109 1.84 -7.47 -18.47
C GLY A 109 0.52 -7.04 -19.09
N GLU A 110 -0.58 -7.58 -18.60
CA GLU A 110 -1.94 -7.11 -18.92
C GLU A 110 -2.13 -5.70 -18.38
N GLY A 111 -2.90 -4.88 -19.09
CA GLY A 111 -3.23 -3.53 -18.66
C GLY A 111 -4.14 -3.57 -17.44
N LEU A 112 -4.00 -2.58 -16.56
CA LEU A 112 -4.95 -2.38 -15.49
C LEU A 112 -6.22 -1.76 -16.10
N GLU A 113 -7.37 -2.42 -15.92
CA GLU A 113 -8.63 -1.95 -16.50
C GLU A 113 -9.85 -2.32 -15.66
N VAL A 114 -10.91 -1.58 -15.83
CA VAL A 114 -12.22 -1.89 -15.27
C VAL A 114 -13.30 -1.73 -16.33
N THR A 115 -14.17 -2.71 -16.43
CA THR A 115 -15.39 -2.66 -17.27
C THR A 115 -16.60 -2.51 -16.37
N LEU A 116 -17.32 -1.42 -16.55
CA LEU A 116 -18.54 -1.08 -15.83
C LEU A 116 -19.74 -1.09 -16.77
N GLU A 117 -20.83 -1.67 -16.32
CA GLU A 117 -22.14 -1.46 -16.94
C GLU A 117 -22.71 -0.13 -16.42
N ILE A 118 -22.83 0.85 -17.34
CA ILE A 118 -23.37 2.18 -17.08
C ILE A 118 -24.53 2.40 -18.06
N ASP A 119 -25.73 2.64 -17.53
CA ASP A 119 -26.96 2.83 -18.33
C ASP A 119 -27.26 1.68 -19.30
N GLY A 120 -26.89 0.44 -18.93
CA GLY A 120 -27.08 -0.76 -19.74
C GLY A 120 -26.04 -0.98 -20.85
N GLU A 121 -24.99 -0.18 -20.88
CA GLU A 121 -23.86 -0.33 -21.80
C GLU A 121 -22.58 -0.67 -21.02
N ASP A 122 -21.82 -1.64 -21.54
CA ASP A 122 -20.50 -1.99 -20.98
C ASP A 122 -19.45 -1.01 -21.49
N LYS A 123 -18.77 -0.34 -20.55
CA LYS A 123 -17.69 0.61 -20.86
C LYS A 123 -16.43 0.23 -20.11
N THR A 124 -15.33 0.07 -20.87
CA THR A 124 -14.02 -0.27 -20.31
C THR A 124 -13.15 0.98 -20.19
N TYR A 125 -12.56 1.16 -19.01
CA TYR A 125 -11.67 2.25 -18.69
C TYR A 125 -10.31 1.72 -18.25
N PRO A 126 -9.20 2.24 -18.79
CA PRO A 126 -7.87 1.93 -18.27
C PRO A 126 -7.69 2.55 -16.89
N ILE A 127 -6.96 1.87 -16.01
CA ILE A 127 -6.69 2.31 -14.64
C ILE A 127 -5.24 2.80 -14.55
N LEU A 128 -5.03 3.97 -13.95
CA LEU A 128 -3.69 4.49 -13.70
C LEU A 128 -2.97 3.62 -12.66
N ARG A 129 -1.68 3.39 -12.87
CA ARG A 129 -0.85 2.56 -11.97
C ARG A 129 -0.69 3.12 -10.55
N ASP A 130 -0.98 4.39 -10.37
CA ASP A 130 -1.01 5.10 -9.08
C ASP A 130 -2.43 5.47 -8.64
N ALA A 131 -3.45 4.83 -9.22
CA ALA A 131 -4.84 5.02 -8.85
C ALA A 131 -5.09 4.65 -7.38
N PHE A 132 -6.17 5.18 -6.82
CA PHE A 132 -6.54 4.96 -5.43
C PHE A 132 -7.87 4.23 -5.33
N LEU A 133 -7.93 3.31 -4.37
CA LEU A 133 -9.16 2.73 -3.86
C LEU A 133 -9.65 3.61 -2.71
N VAL A 134 -10.86 4.10 -2.80
CA VAL A 134 -11.46 5.04 -1.84
C VAL A 134 -12.64 4.38 -1.14
N SER A 135 -12.40 3.90 0.09
CA SER A 135 -13.43 3.27 0.95
C SER A 135 -14.14 4.29 1.84
N SER A 136 -13.50 5.44 2.11
CA SER A 136 -14.08 6.56 2.85
C SER A 136 -13.29 7.84 2.60
N PRO A 137 -13.79 9.04 2.99
CA PRO A 137 -13.07 10.31 2.78
C PRO A 137 -11.66 10.35 3.36
N LYS A 138 -11.39 9.52 4.39
CA LYS A 138 -10.09 9.45 5.07
C LYS A 138 -9.29 8.19 4.75
N ASP A 139 -9.94 7.21 4.13
CA ASP A 139 -9.34 5.91 3.83
C ASP A 139 -9.18 5.77 2.32
N ARG A 140 -7.96 6.04 1.87
CA ARG A 140 -7.53 5.96 0.48
C ARG A 140 -6.30 5.07 0.40
N MET A 141 -6.41 3.95 -0.26
CA MET A 141 -5.30 3.01 -0.48
C MET A 141 -4.90 3.07 -1.95
N GLN A 142 -3.62 3.21 -2.24
CA GLN A 142 -3.13 3.15 -3.61
C GLN A 142 -3.19 1.70 -4.09
N ILE A 143 -3.69 1.47 -5.30
CA ILE A 143 -3.65 0.13 -5.91
C ILE A 143 -2.20 -0.30 -6.13
N THR A 144 -1.97 -1.62 -6.11
CA THR A 144 -0.63 -2.18 -6.29
C THR A 144 -0.57 -3.05 -7.54
N PRO A 145 -0.01 -2.55 -8.63
CA PRO A 145 0.36 -3.42 -9.75
C PRO A 145 1.27 -4.56 -9.28
N TYR A 146 1.11 -5.74 -9.87
CA TYR A 146 1.81 -6.96 -9.45
C TYR A 146 3.31 -6.78 -9.28
N ASP A 147 3.96 -6.08 -10.22
CA ASP A 147 5.40 -5.82 -10.18
C ASP A 147 5.86 -4.98 -8.97
N ARG A 148 4.94 -4.35 -8.22
CA ARG A 148 5.19 -3.61 -7.00
C ARG A 148 4.77 -4.33 -5.72
N SER A 149 4.20 -5.52 -5.82
CA SER A 149 3.85 -6.36 -4.68
C SER A 149 5.09 -7.04 -4.08
N PHE A 150 5.01 -7.44 -2.83
CA PHE A 150 6.05 -8.24 -2.16
C PHE A 150 6.28 -9.57 -2.87
N ASP A 151 5.20 -10.23 -3.32
CA ASP A 151 5.24 -11.56 -3.93
C ASP A 151 5.94 -11.58 -5.27
N SER A 152 5.89 -10.49 -6.03
CA SER A 152 6.55 -10.36 -7.33
C SER A 152 8.08 -10.30 -7.24
N LYS A 153 8.63 -10.08 -6.05
CA LYS A 153 10.06 -9.86 -5.87
C LYS A 153 10.85 -11.16 -5.83
N LYS A 154 12.11 -11.07 -6.25
CA LYS A 154 13.04 -12.20 -6.16
C LYS A 154 13.17 -12.68 -4.71
N ILE A 155 13.35 -13.98 -4.52
CA ILE A 155 13.49 -14.59 -3.18
C ILE A 155 14.57 -13.88 -2.33
N SER A 156 15.70 -13.49 -2.93
CA SER A 156 16.75 -12.75 -2.24
C SER A 156 16.29 -11.38 -1.73
N GLN A 157 15.50 -10.64 -2.52
CA GLN A 157 14.97 -9.34 -2.11
C GLN A 157 13.93 -9.50 -0.98
N ARG A 158 13.05 -10.50 -1.08
CA ARG A 158 12.09 -10.85 -0.03
C ARG A 158 12.81 -11.22 1.26
N PHE A 159 13.83 -12.08 1.18
CA PHE A 159 14.62 -12.51 2.32
C PHE A 159 15.33 -11.31 2.99
N ILE A 160 16.00 -10.44 2.21
CA ILE A 160 16.65 -9.24 2.74
C ILE A 160 15.63 -8.33 3.42
N THR A 161 14.46 -8.12 2.80
CA THR A 161 13.41 -7.27 3.37
C THR A 161 12.89 -7.81 4.70
N ILE A 162 12.66 -9.12 4.80
CA ILE A 162 12.20 -9.77 6.06
C ILE A 162 13.29 -9.74 7.14
N SER A 163 14.55 -9.91 6.76
CA SER A 163 15.67 -9.95 7.73
C SER A 163 16.15 -8.56 8.16
N ALA A 164 15.78 -7.50 7.41
CA ALA A 164 16.30 -6.15 7.57
C ALA A 164 16.11 -5.57 8.97
N GLY A 165 14.97 -5.83 9.62
CA GLY A 165 14.71 -5.35 10.97
C GLY A 165 15.70 -5.89 11.99
N VAL A 166 15.94 -7.19 11.95
CA VAL A 166 16.91 -7.86 12.86
C VAL A 166 18.33 -7.36 12.58
N ILE A 167 18.71 -7.24 11.31
CA ILE A 167 20.02 -6.71 10.90
C ILE A 167 20.23 -5.29 11.44
N MET A 168 19.23 -4.42 11.33
CA MET A 168 19.31 -3.04 11.80
C MET A 168 19.43 -2.96 13.33
N ASN A 169 18.75 -3.82 14.07
CA ASN A 169 18.92 -3.89 15.52
C ASN A 169 20.32 -4.39 15.92
N PHE A 170 20.89 -5.31 15.16
CA PHE A 170 22.25 -5.77 15.38
C PHE A 170 23.27 -4.65 15.12
N VAL A 171 23.09 -3.91 14.02
CA VAL A 171 23.92 -2.71 13.71
C VAL A 171 23.80 -1.66 14.81
N LEU A 172 22.59 -1.39 15.29
CA LEU A 172 22.36 -0.47 16.40
C LEU A 172 23.11 -0.91 17.66
N SER A 173 23.07 -2.21 17.98
CA SER A 173 23.77 -2.77 19.15
C SER A 173 25.28 -2.53 19.07
N ILE A 174 25.88 -2.73 17.88
CA ILE A 174 27.31 -2.45 17.65
C ILE A 174 27.61 -0.97 17.83
N VAL A 175 26.80 -0.10 17.25
CA VAL A 175 26.98 1.36 17.37
C VAL A 175 26.92 1.81 18.83
N LEU A 176 25.93 1.35 19.58
CA LEU A 176 25.81 1.67 21.00
C LEU A 176 27.00 1.14 21.83
N TYR A 177 27.47 -0.08 21.54
CA TYR A 177 28.67 -0.63 22.18
C TYR A 177 29.89 0.25 21.93
N LEU A 178 30.11 0.67 20.68
CA LEU A 178 31.23 1.55 20.36
C LEU A 178 31.12 2.90 21.08
N ILE A 179 29.94 3.52 21.13
CA ILE A 179 29.74 4.78 21.86
C ILE A 179 30.11 4.62 23.32
N ILE A 180 29.62 3.57 23.98
CA ILE A 180 29.91 3.30 25.39
C ILE A 180 31.38 3.01 25.65
N SER A 181 32.07 2.38 24.67
CA SER A 181 33.50 2.03 24.81
C SER A 181 34.44 3.23 24.66
N PHE A 182 33.98 4.35 24.08
CA PHE A 182 34.78 5.56 23.90
C PHE A 182 34.41 6.70 24.87
N VAL A 183 33.46 6.48 25.78
CA VAL A 183 33.09 7.38 26.89
C VAL A 183 33.67 6.87 28.18
#